data_5d7463a7110c94e63e9bde14fefb2470
#
_entry.id   5d7463a7110c94e63e9bde14fefb2470
#
_cell.length_a   1.000
_cell.length_b   1.000
_cell.length_c   1.000
_cell.angle_alpha   90.00
_cell.angle_beta   90.00
_cell.angle_gamma   90.00
#
_symmetry.space_group_name_H-M   'P 1'
#
loop_
_entity.id
_entity.type
_entity.pdbx_description
1 polymer ?
#
loop_
_entity_poly.entity_id
_entity_poly.type
_entity_poly.pdbx_seq_one_letter_code
_entity_poly.pdbx_strand_id
1 'polypeptide(L)'
;MSKAESYTSVWDAIADTPGQAANLRARAELMRQIAALVKRKAWTQVVSAKHCGVTQPRINDLLRGRVSRFSLDALVNISTALGCRVRVDLEAA
;
A
#
# COMPACT_ATOMS: atom_id res chain seq x y z
N MET A 1 -27.90 0.42 0.07
CA MET A 1 -26.53 0.90 -0.15
C MET A 1 -25.66 -0.25 -0.63
N SER A 2 -24.90 -0.07 -1.69
CA SER A 2 -24.07 -1.13 -2.23
C SER A 2 -22.81 -1.35 -1.39
N LYS A 3 -22.19 -2.53 -1.54
CA LYS A 3 -20.93 -2.81 -0.84
C LYS A 3 -19.81 -1.87 -1.28
N ALA A 4 -19.83 -1.43 -2.54
CA ALA A 4 -18.84 -0.49 -3.04
C ALA A 4 -18.93 0.86 -2.34
N GLU A 5 -20.14 1.32 -2.09
CA GLU A 5 -20.35 2.57 -1.33
C GLU A 5 -19.88 2.45 0.11
N SER A 6 -20.18 1.34 0.77
CA SER A 6 -19.73 1.10 2.14
C SER A 6 -18.20 1.03 2.20
N TYR A 7 -17.58 0.39 1.23
CA TYR A 7 -16.14 0.26 1.15
C TYR A 7 -15.47 1.63 0.97
N THR A 8 -16.03 2.46 0.09
CA THR A 8 -15.55 3.82 -0.12
C THR A 8 -15.70 4.66 1.14
N SER A 9 -16.81 4.48 1.86
CA SER A 9 -17.10 5.23 3.08
C SER A 9 -16.08 5.02 4.19
N VAL A 10 -15.38 3.88 4.23
CA VAL A 10 -14.35 3.64 5.24
C VAL A 10 -13.25 4.70 5.14
N TRP A 11 -12.74 4.95 3.95
CA TRP A 11 -11.69 5.96 3.76
C TRP A 11 -12.23 7.37 3.94
N ASP A 12 -13.45 7.63 3.48
CA ASP A 12 -14.08 8.93 3.66
C ASP A 12 -14.32 9.24 5.14
N ALA A 13 -14.64 8.23 5.94
CA ALA A 13 -14.90 8.41 7.37
C ALA A 13 -13.65 8.76 8.16
N ILE A 14 -12.47 8.28 7.76
CA ILE A 14 -11.22 8.51 8.48
C ILE A 14 -10.37 9.63 7.89
N ALA A 15 -10.76 10.16 6.75
CA ALA A 15 -10.03 11.24 6.07
C ALA A 15 -10.77 12.55 6.24
N ASP A 16 -10.03 13.67 6.36
CA ASP A 16 -10.62 14.99 6.52
C ASP A 16 -11.11 15.58 5.20
N THR A 17 -10.55 15.12 4.07
CA THR A 17 -10.89 15.65 2.75
C THR A 17 -10.99 14.51 1.73
N PRO A 18 -11.72 14.75 0.59
CA PRO A 18 -11.74 13.79 -0.50
C PRO A 18 -10.35 13.48 -1.06
N GLY A 19 -9.45 14.44 -1.06
CA GLY A 19 -8.06 14.23 -1.50
C GLY A 19 -7.32 13.28 -0.58
N GLN A 20 -7.49 13.42 0.73
CA GLN A 20 -6.91 12.51 1.70
C GLN A 20 -7.48 11.10 1.55
N ALA A 21 -8.79 10.98 1.36
CA ALA A 21 -9.43 9.69 1.14
C ALA A 21 -8.87 8.99 -0.10
N ALA A 22 -8.72 9.72 -1.20
CA ALA A 22 -8.15 9.20 -2.44
C ALA A 22 -6.70 8.76 -2.25
N ASN A 23 -5.91 9.55 -1.52
CA ASN A 23 -4.51 9.23 -1.23
C ASN A 23 -4.41 7.95 -0.38
N LEU A 24 -5.24 7.83 0.67
CA LEU A 24 -5.25 6.64 1.51
C LEU A 24 -5.65 5.40 0.71
N ARG A 25 -6.64 5.54 -0.17
CA ARG A 25 -7.10 4.44 -1.03
C ARG A 25 -5.98 3.97 -1.96
N ALA A 26 -5.28 4.91 -2.59
CA ALA A 26 -4.16 4.59 -3.49
C ALA A 26 -3.03 3.90 -2.74
N ARG A 27 -2.68 4.41 -1.54
CA ARG A 27 -1.65 3.78 -0.71
C ARG A 27 -2.04 2.38 -0.29
N ALA A 28 -3.29 2.19 0.14
CA ALA A 28 -3.78 0.89 0.59
C ALA A 28 -3.73 -0.14 -0.55
N GLU A 29 -4.12 0.27 -1.76
CA GLU A 29 -4.09 -0.62 -2.92
C GLU A 29 -2.66 -1.02 -3.29
N LEU A 30 -1.73 -0.06 -3.30
CA LEU A 30 -0.34 -0.35 -3.61
C LEU A 30 0.28 -1.26 -2.54
N MET A 31 0.01 -1.00 -1.27
CA MET A 31 0.47 -1.86 -0.17
C MET A 31 -0.06 -3.29 -0.32
N ARG A 32 -1.33 -3.44 -0.71
CA ARG A 32 -1.93 -4.75 -0.93
C ARG A 32 -1.18 -5.51 -2.01
N GLN A 33 -0.85 -4.85 -3.10
CA GLN A 33 -0.11 -5.47 -4.21
C GLN A 33 1.30 -5.86 -3.81
N ILE A 34 2.00 -4.98 -3.09
CA ILE A 34 3.35 -5.27 -2.58
C ILE A 34 3.30 -6.45 -1.62
N ALA A 35 2.36 -6.46 -0.69
CA ALA A 35 2.21 -7.55 0.28
C ALA A 35 1.92 -8.89 -0.42
N ALA A 36 1.08 -8.87 -1.45
CA ALA A 36 0.77 -10.06 -2.22
C ALA A 36 2.02 -10.61 -2.92
N LEU A 37 2.84 -9.73 -3.48
CA LEU A 37 4.09 -10.13 -4.14
C LEU A 37 5.06 -10.75 -3.13
N VAL A 38 5.25 -10.11 -1.98
CA VAL A 38 6.13 -10.59 -0.92
C VAL A 38 5.68 -11.97 -0.42
N LYS A 39 4.38 -12.14 -0.23
CA LYS A 39 3.81 -13.44 0.21
C LYS A 39 4.03 -14.54 -0.81
N ARG A 40 3.90 -14.23 -2.10
CA ARG A 40 4.14 -15.21 -3.16
C ARG A 40 5.60 -15.67 -3.20
N LYS A 41 6.53 -14.80 -2.82
CA LYS A 41 7.95 -15.15 -2.77
C LYS A 41 8.27 -16.08 -1.62
N ALA A 42 7.37 -16.19 -0.65
CA ALA A 42 7.56 -17.02 0.55
C ALA A 42 8.83 -16.69 1.33
N TRP A 43 9.26 -15.44 1.28
CA TRP A 43 10.42 -14.96 2.02
C TRP A 43 10.10 -14.82 3.51
N THR A 44 11.12 -15.01 4.35
CA THR A 44 11.03 -14.63 5.75
C THR A 44 10.94 -13.10 5.85
N GLN A 45 10.57 -12.58 7.02
CA GLN A 45 10.54 -11.12 7.21
C GLN A 45 11.91 -10.49 7.04
N VAL A 46 12.97 -11.18 7.49
CA VAL A 46 14.35 -10.69 7.31
C VAL A 46 14.68 -10.54 5.84
N VAL A 47 14.40 -11.57 5.05
CA VAL A 47 14.68 -11.57 3.60
C VAL A 47 13.82 -10.54 2.89
N SER A 48 12.54 -10.45 3.26
CA SER A 48 11.64 -9.45 2.70
C SER A 48 12.13 -8.04 2.93
N ALA A 49 12.61 -7.75 4.15
CA ALA A 49 13.14 -6.44 4.50
C ALA A 49 14.34 -6.07 3.61
N LYS A 50 15.23 -7.03 3.37
CA LYS A 50 16.39 -6.81 2.50
C LYS A 50 15.96 -6.50 1.07
N HIS A 51 15.04 -7.29 0.51
CA HIS A 51 14.58 -7.06 -0.86
C HIS A 51 13.83 -5.76 -1.01
N CYS A 52 13.07 -5.37 0.00
CA CYS A 52 12.31 -4.11 -0.02
C CYS A 52 13.13 -2.88 0.35
N GLY A 53 14.36 -3.08 0.85
CA GLY A 53 15.21 -1.97 1.27
C GLY A 53 14.72 -1.26 2.51
N VAL A 54 14.05 -1.97 3.42
CA VAL A 54 13.49 -1.41 4.65
C VAL A 54 13.86 -2.31 5.84
N THR A 55 13.53 -1.85 7.05
CA THR A 55 13.75 -2.62 8.27
C THR A 55 12.66 -3.68 8.47
N GLN A 56 12.93 -4.67 9.33
CA GLN A 56 11.92 -5.67 9.68
C GLN A 56 10.64 -5.06 10.27
N PRO A 57 10.71 -4.10 11.21
CA PRO A 57 9.50 -3.46 11.70
C PRO A 57 8.67 -2.81 10.60
N ARG A 58 9.32 -2.23 9.58
CA ARG A 58 8.63 -1.65 8.44
C ARG A 58 7.91 -2.72 7.61
N ILE A 59 8.57 -3.87 7.40
CA ILE A 59 7.93 -5.00 6.71
C ILE A 59 6.71 -5.48 7.49
N ASN A 60 6.82 -5.59 8.80
CA ASN A 60 5.69 -5.98 9.64
C ASN A 60 4.52 -5.00 9.47
N ASP A 61 4.79 -3.70 9.48
CA ASP A 61 3.77 -2.68 9.27
C ASP A 61 3.12 -2.80 7.88
N LEU A 62 3.93 -3.06 6.86
CA LEU A 62 3.45 -3.23 5.49
C LEU A 62 2.52 -4.44 5.37
N LEU A 63 2.95 -5.58 5.91
CA LEU A 63 2.18 -6.82 5.82
C LEU A 63 0.88 -6.77 6.63
N ARG A 64 0.84 -5.91 7.66
CA ARG A 64 -0.37 -5.67 8.44
C ARG A 64 -1.29 -4.62 7.85
N GLY A 65 -0.87 -4.00 6.74
CA GLY A 65 -1.70 -3.00 6.07
C GLY A 65 -1.80 -1.67 6.80
N ARG A 66 -0.78 -1.31 7.57
CA ARG A 66 -0.77 -0.04 8.33
C ARG A 66 -0.48 1.13 7.40
N VAL A 67 -1.49 1.52 6.63
CA VAL A 67 -1.38 2.48 5.53
C VAL A 67 -0.89 3.86 6.01
N SER A 68 -1.26 4.26 7.22
CA SER A 68 -0.87 5.57 7.75
C SER A 68 0.65 5.70 7.97
N ARG A 69 1.37 4.59 8.00
CA ARG A 69 2.81 4.59 8.24
C ARG A 69 3.65 4.65 6.97
N PHE A 70 3.00 4.71 5.81
CA PHE A 70 3.70 4.73 4.52
C PHE A 70 3.17 5.84 3.65
N SER A 71 4.08 6.64 3.10
CA SER A 71 3.74 7.60 2.05
C SER A 71 3.69 6.87 0.70
N LEU A 72 3.07 7.49 -0.31
CA LEU A 72 3.13 6.95 -1.66
C LEU A 72 4.58 6.86 -2.15
N ASP A 73 5.40 7.87 -1.83
CA ASP A 73 6.81 7.87 -2.21
C ASP A 73 7.54 6.65 -1.65
N ALA A 74 7.32 6.34 -0.37
CA ALA A 74 7.93 5.18 0.25
C ALA A 74 7.51 3.88 -0.43
N LEU A 75 6.23 3.77 -0.79
CA LEU A 75 5.70 2.58 -1.45
C LEU A 75 6.24 2.42 -2.87
N VAL A 76 6.41 3.53 -3.59
CA VAL A 76 7.05 3.50 -4.91
C VAL A 76 8.50 3.04 -4.80
N ASN A 77 9.24 3.54 -3.80
CA ASN A 77 10.61 3.12 -3.56
C ASN A 77 10.71 1.62 -3.24
N ILE A 78 9.81 1.11 -2.42
CA ILE A 78 9.76 -0.32 -2.10
C ILE A 78 9.48 -1.14 -3.35
N SER A 79 8.53 -0.71 -4.16
CA SER A 79 8.18 -1.38 -5.42
C SER A 79 9.38 -1.45 -6.35
N THR A 80 10.14 -0.37 -6.47
CA THR A 80 11.34 -0.33 -7.29
C THR A 80 12.41 -1.27 -6.77
N ALA A 81 12.60 -1.33 -5.45
CA ALA A 81 13.54 -2.26 -4.83
C ALA A 81 13.18 -3.72 -5.12
N LEU A 82 11.89 -4.02 -5.24
CA LEU A 82 11.40 -5.35 -5.59
C LEU A 82 11.51 -5.67 -7.09
N GLY A 83 12.01 -4.75 -7.89
CA GLY A 83 12.13 -4.93 -9.33
C GLY A 83 10.84 -4.64 -10.08
N CYS A 84 9.90 -3.96 -9.46
CA CYS A 84 8.62 -3.61 -10.06
C CYS A 84 8.59 -2.14 -10.46
N ARG A 85 7.76 -1.82 -11.45
CA ARG A 85 7.49 -0.44 -11.83
C ARG A 85 6.03 -0.13 -11.50
N VAL A 86 5.82 0.96 -10.79
CA VAL A 86 4.48 1.44 -10.49
C VAL A 86 3.91 2.14 -11.72
N ARG A 87 2.77 1.66 -12.18
CA ARG A 87 2.04 2.28 -13.28
C ARG A 87 0.93 3.14 -12.69
N VAL A 88 0.76 4.33 -13.24
CA VAL A 88 -0.23 5.28 -12.76
C VAL A 88 -1.17 5.63 -13.90
N ASP A 89 -2.45 5.45 -13.65
CA ASP A 89 -3.50 5.80 -14.60
C ASP A 89 -4.44 6.80 -13.94
N LEU A 90 -4.90 7.76 -14.73
CA LEU A 90 -5.86 8.76 -14.30
C LEU A 90 -7.13 8.57 -15.11
N GLU A 91 -8.25 8.44 -14.40
CA GLU A 91 -9.55 8.27 -15.05
C GLU A 91 -10.56 9.25 -14.45
N ALA A 92 -11.60 9.57 -15.22
CA ALA A 92 -12.67 10.42 -14.72
C ALA A 92 -13.41 9.72 -13.58
N ALA A 93 -13.66 10.49 -12.53
CA ALA A 93 -14.34 9.94 -11.37
C ALA A 93 -15.84 9.73 -11.63
#